data_5c7bd83a68c5586278790d6d765fb453
#
_entry.id   5c7bd83a68c5586278790d6d765fb453
#
_cell.length_a   1.000
_cell.length_b   1.000
_cell.length_c   1.000
_cell.angle_alpha   90.00
_cell.angle_beta   90.00
_cell.angle_gamma   90.00
#
_symmetry.space_group_name_H-M   'P 1'
#
loop_
_entity.id
_entity.type
_entity.pdbx_description
1 polymer ?
#
loop_
_entity_poly.entity_id
_entity_poly.type
_entity_poly.pdbx_seq_one_letter_code
_entity_poly.pdbx_strand_id
1 'polypeptide(L)'
;MKKRISLICLLAAVLAAVVFCALWQSAAQDRSALRAPAQSGAAEAYALFSDFQEKGSDSDCWGGVAAFHAFQQAYTSLTDGTVKAANRPLCSAVYGDLLITPERAHEHLPEILDAMRLLAADVTDENAFVHLAELSSALEE
;
A
#
# COMPACT_ATOMS: atom_id res chain seq x y z
N MET A 1 -19.25 -39.09 36.74
CA MET A 1 -19.60 -37.69 36.47
C MET A 1 -18.40 -36.83 36.07
N LYS A 2 -17.26 -36.84 36.76
CA LYS A 2 -16.07 -36.03 36.45
C LYS A 2 -15.55 -36.19 34.99
N LYS A 3 -15.48 -37.40 34.43
CA LYS A 3 -15.03 -37.66 33.04
C LYS A 3 -15.94 -37.02 31.97
N ARG A 4 -17.26 -36.97 32.19
CA ARG A 4 -18.20 -36.39 31.23
C ARG A 4 -18.13 -34.85 31.23
N ILE A 5 -17.92 -34.26 32.39
CA ILE A 5 -17.75 -32.81 32.53
C ILE A 5 -16.45 -32.38 31.84
N SER A 6 -15.34 -33.14 32.04
CA SER A 6 -14.07 -32.90 31.37
C SER A 6 -14.19 -32.95 29.82
N LEU A 7 -14.96 -33.91 29.28
CA LEU A 7 -15.17 -34.03 27.85
C LEU A 7 -15.99 -32.85 27.28
N ILE A 8 -17.00 -32.41 27.99
CA ILE A 8 -17.82 -31.25 27.60
C ILE A 8 -16.98 -29.98 27.60
N CYS A 9 -16.17 -29.77 28.63
CA CYS A 9 -15.26 -28.62 28.70
C CYS A 9 -14.23 -28.63 27.56
N LEU A 10 -13.70 -29.80 27.20
CA LEU A 10 -12.75 -29.95 26.10
C LEU A 10 -13.41 -29.66 24.75
N LEU A 11 -14.62 -30.16 24.51
CA LEU A 11 -15.40 -29.85 23.30
C LEU A 11 -15.73 -28.36 23.19
N ALA A 12 -16.12 -27.72 24.28
CA ALA A 12 -16.37 -26.29 24.31
C ALA A 12 -15.13 -25.46 24.01
N ALA A 13 -13.97 -25.85 24.54
CA ALA A 13 -12.71 -25.19 24.28
C ALA A 13 -12.28 -25.32 22.81
N VAL A 14 -12.46 -26.50 22.20
CA VAL A 14 -12.16 -26.73 20.77
C VAL A 14 -13.09 -25.91 19.89
N LEU A 15 -14.38 -25.88 20.19
CA LEU A 15 -15.36 -25.04 19.45
C LEU A 15 -15.01 -23.56 19.56
N ALA A 16 -14.67 -23.08 20.74
CA ALA A 16 -14.25 -21.68 20.93
C ALA A 16 -12.97 -21.35 20.13
N ALA A 17 -12.00 -22.24 20.10
CA ALA A 17 -10.78 -22.08 19.31
C ALA A 17 -11.07 -22.03 17.81
N VAL A 18 -11.93 -22.91 17.29
CA VAL A 18 -12.33 -22.92 15.88
C VAL A 18 -13.06 -21.62 15.49
N VAL A 19 -14.00 -21.18 16.32
CA VAL A 19 -14.73 -19.92 16.08
C VAL A 19 -13.75 -18.73 16.11
N PHE A 20 -12.83 -18.70 17.07
CA PHE A 20 -11.81 -17.64 17.15
C PHE A 20 -10.91 -17.61 15.92
N CYS A 21 -10.43 -18.79 15.46
CA CYS A 21 -9.63 -18.88 14.24
C CYS A 21 -10.42 -18.43 13.00
N ALA A 22 -11.69 -18.80 12.88
CA ALA A 22 -12.53 -18.38 11.77
C ALA A 22 -12.75 -16.85 11.76
N LEU A 23 -13.03 -16.26 12.91
CA LEU A 23 -13.17 -14.80 13.06
C LEU A 23 -11.86 -14.06 12.75
N TRP A 24 -10.72 -14.61 13.18
CA TRP A 24 -9.41 -14.05 12.89
C TRP A 24 -9.10 -14.08 11.40
N GLN A 25 -9.38 -15.20 10.73
CA GLN A 25 -9.20 -15.32 9.28
C GLN A 25 -10.10 -14.36 8.50
N SER A 26 -11.37 -14.24 8.88
CA SER A 26 -12.31 -13.29 8.28
C SER A 26 -11.82 -11.85 8.43
N ALA A 27 -11.39 -11.45 9.62
CA ALA A 27 -10.85 -10.11 9.85
C ALA A 27 -9.57 -9.84 9.06
N ALA A 28 -8.72 -10.84 8.86
CA ALA A 28 -7.50 -10.72 8.04
C ALA A 28 -7.84 -10.58 6.55
N GLN A 29 -8.82 -11.33 6.04
CA GLN A 29 -9.32 -11.23 4.67
C GLN A 29 -9.97 -9.87 4.39
N ASP A 30 -10.78 -9.37 5.31
CA ASP A 30 -11.40 -8.04 5.19
C ASP A 30 -10.36 -6.93 5.11
N ARG A 31 -9.30 -7.00 5.92
CA ARG A 31 -8.19 -6.04 5.85
C ARG A 31 -7.42 -6.11 4.53
N SER A 32 -7.15 -7.31 4.03
CA SER A 32 -6.46 -7.46 2.75
C SER A 32 -7.31 -6.96 1.59
N ALA A 33 -8.62 -7.20 1.61
CA ALA A 33 -9.55 -6.70 0.61
C ALA A 33 -9.62 -5.16 0.60
N LEU A 34 -9.58 -4.52 1.77
CA LEU A 34 -9.53 -3.06 1.88
C LEU A 34 -8.24 -2.46 1.32
N ARG A 35 -7.11 -3.15 1.44
CA ARG A 35 -5.80 -2.68 0.98
C ARG A 35 -5.53 -2.97 -0.49
N ALA A 36 -6.22 -3.95 -1.07
CA ALA A 36 -6.01 -4.37 -2.45
C ALA A 36 -6.07 -3.23 -3.49
N PRO A 37 -6.99 -2.26 -3.43
CA PRO A 37 -6.99 -1.14 -4.37
C PRO A 37 -5.73 -0.28 -4.30
N ALA A 38 -5.22 -0.01 -3.11
CA ALA A 38 -3.98 0.75 -2.93
C ALA A 38 -2.76 -0.03 -3.44
N GLN A 39 -2.67 -1.33 -3.14
CA GLN A 39 -1.61 -2.20 -3.68
C GLN A 39 -1.67 -2.27 -5.21
N SER A 40 -2.86 -2.40 -5.78
CA SER A 40 -3.05 -2.42 -7.24
C SER A 40 -2.62 -1.11 -7.88
N GLY A 41 -2.98 0.04 -7.30
CA GLY A 41 -2.53 1.36 -7.78
C GLY A 41 -1.01 1.52 -7.73
N ALA A 42 -0.37 1.07 -6.65
CA ALA A 42 1.09 1.09 -6.54
C ALA A 42 1.76 0.15 -7.55
N ALA A 43 1.20 -1.04 -7.78
CA ALA A 43 1.72 -1.98 -8.78
C ALA A 43 1.59 -1.45 -10.21
N GLU A 44 0.48 -0.80 -10.52
CA GLU A 44 0.28 -0.16 -11.83
C GLU A 44 1.22 1.02 -12.04
N ALA A 45 1.41 1.86 -11.01
CA ALA A 45 2.38 2.95 -11.05
C ALA A 45 3.80 2.43 -11.27
N TYR A 46 4.19 1.37 -10.56
CA TYR A 46 5.47 0.72 -10.75
C TYR A 46 5.66 0.24 -12.20
N ALA A 47 4.67 -0.45 -12.77
CA ALA A 47 4.74 -0.97 -14.13
C ALA A 47 4.89 0.15 -15.17
N LEU A 48 4.10 1.23 -15.05
CA LEU A 48 4.13 2.35 -16.00
C LEU A 48 5.42 3.18 -15.89
N PHE A 49 5.93 3.41 -14.68
CA PHE A 49 7.23 4.05 -14.51
C PHE A 49 8.40 3.17 -14.98
N SER A 50 8.30 1.84 -14.82
CA SER A 50 9.27 0.91 -15.41
C SER A 50 9.26 0.96 -16.94
N ASP A 51 8.07 0.97 -17.54
CA ASP A 51 7.91 1.12 -18.99
C ASP A 51 8.46 2.46 -19.49
N PHE A 52 8.24 3.54 -18.72
CA PHE A 52 8.82 4.84 -18.99
C PHE A 52 10.35 4.81 -18.93
N GLN A 53 10.93 4.11 -17.95
CA GLN A 53 12.39 3.94 -17.84
C GLN A 53 12.98 3.23 -19.07
N GLU A 54 12.27 2.22 -19.59
CA GLU A 54 12.76 1.44 -20.74
C GLU A 54 12.54 2.13 -22.08
N LYS A 55 11.41 2.80 -22.27
CA LYS A 55 10.93 3.31 -23.55
C LYS A 55 11.03 4.83 -23.71
N GLY A 56 11.10 5.57 -22.59
CA GLY A 56 11.15 7.04 -22.58
C GLY A 56 9.86 7.70 -23.09
N SER A 57 8.72 7.02 -23.00
CA SER A 57 7.45 7.51 -23.50
C SER A 57 6.77 8.46 -22.51
N ASP A 58 6.49 9.69 -22.92
CA ASP A 58 5.75 10.66 -22.09
C ASP A 58 4.38 10.13 -21.67
N SER A 59 3.73 9.31 -22.50
CA SER A 59 2.47 8.65 -22.18
C SER A 59 2.60 7.72 -20.97
N ASP A 60 3.70 6.97 -20.89
CA ASP A 60 3.96 6.06 -19.77
C ASP A 60 4.29 6.84 -18.49
N CYS A 61 5.01 7.95 -18.60
CA CYS A 61 5.25 8.86 -17.47
C CYS A 61 3.93 9.40 -16.91
N TRP A 62 3.07 9.97 -17.75
CA TRP A 62 1.76 10.47 -17.32
C TRP A 62 0.84 9.36 -16.80
N GLY A 63 0.92 8.18 -17.40
CA GLY A 63 0.23 6.98 -16.90
C GLY A 63 0.70 6.63 -15.49
N GLY A 64 2.01 6.65 -15.24
CA GLY A 64 2.61 6.41 -13.92
C GLY A 64 2.14 7.43 -12.87
N VAL A 65 2.10 8.72 -13.21
CA VAL A 65 1.57 9.78 -12.34
C VAL A 65 0.08 9.58 -12.03
N ALA A 66 -0.72 9.19 -13.03
CA ALA A 66 -2.14 8.91 -12.84
C ALA A 66 -2.37 7.68 -11.95
N ALA A 67 -1.57 6.61 -12.11
CA ALA A 67 -1.62 5.43 -11.28
C ALA A 67 -1.16 5.72 -9.84
N PHE A 68 -0.15 6.57 -9.66
CA PHE A 68 0.26 7.06 -8.33
C PHE A 68 -0.89 7.83 -7.65
N HIS A 69 -1.62 8.66 -8.39
CA HIS A 69 -2.81 9.33 -7.87
C HIS A 69 -3.90 8.33 -7.43
N ALA A 70 -4.15 7.29 -8.21
CA ALA A 70 -5.09 6.23 -7.85
C ALA A 70 -4.64 5.51 -6.56
N PHE A 71 -3.34 5.19 -6.44
CA PHE A 71 -2.74 4.68 -5.20
C PHE A 71 -3.00 5.63 -4.03
N GLN A 72 -2.68 6.92 -4.17
CA GLN A 72 -2.85 7.93 -3.13
C GLN A 72 -4.30 8.01 -2.65
N GLN A 73 -5.27 8.06 -3.55
CA GLN A 73 -6.69 8.10 -3.20
C GLN A 73 -7.13 6.85 -2.47
N ALA A 74 -6.76 5.67 -2.96
CA ALA A 74 -7.08 4.40 -2.33
C ALA A 74 -6.43 4.30 -0.94
N TYR A 75 -5.14 4.68 -0.81
CA TYR A 75 -4.41 4.66 0.45
C TYR A 75 -5.02 5.62 1.48
N THR A 76 -5.32 6.85 1.09
CA THR A 76 -5.89 7.85 2.02
C THR A 76 -7.31 7.52 2.45
N SER A 77 -8.04 6.70 1.70
CA SER A 77 -9.39 6.23 2.05
C SER A 77 -9.40 5.05 3.02
N LEU A 78 -8.25 4.43 3.31
CA LEU A 78 -8.17 3.33 4.27
C LEU A 78 -8.57 3.78 5.67
N THR A 79 -9.49 3.04 6.29
CA THR A 79 -10.04 3.33 7.62
C THR A 79 -9.62 2.33 8.69
N ASP A 80 -8.80 1.35 8.33
CA ASP A 80 -8.37 0.24 9.19
C ASP A 80 -7.24 0.58 10.18
N GLY A 81 -6.88 1.85 10.29
CA GLY A 81 -5.75 2.31 11.13
C GLY A 81 -4.37 2.12 10.49
N THR A 82 -4.31 1.63 9.27
CA THR A 82 -3.07 1.42 8.50
C THR A 82 -2.37 2.74 8.17
N VAL A 83 -3.16 3.78 7.88
CA VAL A 83 -2.65 5.06 7.40
C VAL A 83 -2.14 5.90 8.55
N LYS A 84 -0.82 6.11 8.61
CA LYS A 84 -0.21 7.06 9.54
C LYS A 84 -0.58 8.49 9.11
N ALA A 85 -0.84 9.35 10.09
CA ALA A 85 -1.23 10.75 9.83
C ALA A 85 -0.20 11.52 8.98
N ALA A 86 1.10 11.20 9.15
CA ALA A 86 2.19 11.82 8.42
C ALA A 86 2.26 11.39 6.93
N ASN A 87 1.77 10.19 6.60
CA ASN A 87 1.89 9.64 5.23
C ASN A 87 0.89 10.26 4.25
N ARG A 88 -0.27 10.74 4.74
CA ARG A 88 -1.28 11.38 3.88
C ARG A 88 -0.77 12.66 3.21
N PRO A 89 -0.24 13.66 3.95
CA PRO A 89 0.30 14.85 3.33
C PRO A 89 1.52 14.54 2.45
N LEU A 90 2.35 13.57 2.83
CA LEU A 90 3.50 13.15 2.04
C LEU A 90 3.10 12.62 0.66
N CYS A 91 2.14 11.69 0.59
CA CYS A 91 1.63 11.20 -0.71
C CYS A 91 1.03 12.33 -1.55
N SER A 92 0.38 13.32 -0.91
CA SER A 92 -0.21 14.45 -1.63
C SER A 92 0.86 15.42 -2.15
N ALA A 93 1.93 15.65 -1.40
CA ALA A 93 3.05 16.47 -1.81
C ALA A 93 3.75 15.84 -3.03
N VAL A 94 4.18 14.59 -2.91
CA VAL A 94 4.82 13.86 -4.02
C VAL A 94 3.95 13.86 -5.28
N TYR A 95 2.64 13.61 -5.15
CA TYR A 95 1.74 13.66 -6.30
C TYR A 95 1.69 15.07 -6.91
N GLY A 96 1.60 16.10 -6.08
CA GLY A 96 1.58 17.49 -6.53
C GLY A 96 2.82 17.88 -7.32
N ASP A 97 3.98 17.49 -6.81
CA ASP A 97 5.28 17.76 -7.43
C ASP A 97 5.43 17.02 -8.76
N LEU A 98 5.07 15.74 -8.82
CA LEU A 98 5.08 14.94 -10.05
C LEU A 98 4.10 15.47 -11.11
N LEU A 99 2.97 16.09 -10.68
CA LEU A 99 2.00 16.67 -11.58
C LEU A 99 2.48 18.00 -12.19
N ILE A 100 3.19 18.82 -11.40
CA ILE A 100 3.70 20.14 -11.84
C ILE A 100 4.94 20.00 -12.70
N THR A 101 5.83 19.07 -12.35
CA THR A 101 7.13 18.87 -13.02
C THR A 101 7.37 17.40 -13.35
N PRO A 102 6.61 16.83 -14.32
CA PRO A 102 6.75 15.42 -14.69
C PRO A 102 8.17 15.08 -15.21
N GLU A 103 8.88 16.04 -15.74
CA GLU A 103 10.27 15.90 -16.19
C GLU A 103 11.21 15.49 -15.05
N ARG A 104 10.96 15.97 -13.82
CA ARG A 104 11.69 15.55 -12.63
C ARG A 104 11.46 14.10 -12.22
N ALA A 105 10.32 13.51 -12.63
CA ALA A 105 10.10 12.09 -12.44
C ALA A 105 11.19 11.24 -13.10
N HIS A 106 11.79 11.72 -14.20
CA HIS A 106 12.88 11.02 -14.87
C HIS A 106 14.18 11.04 -14.04
N GLU A 107 14.46 12.13 -13.37
CA GLU A 107 15.68 12.30 -12.56
C GLU A 107 15.63 11.44 -11.29
N HIS A 108 14.43 11.24 -10.73
CA HIS A 108 14.19 10.51 -9.48
C HIS A 108 13.46 9.17 -9.68
N LEU A 109 13.54 8.63 -10.89
CA LEU A 109 12.83 7.40 -11.25
C LEU A 109 13.22 6.19 -10.39
N PRO A 110 14.49 5.97 -10.01
CA PRO A 110 14.87 4.87 -9.13
C PRO A 110 14.15 4.91 -7.77
N GLU A 111 14.05 6.08 -7.15
CA GLU A 111 13.40 6.29 -5.85
C GLU A 111 11.89 6.04 -5.96
N ILE A 112 11.26 6.52 -7.06
CA ILE A 112 9.84 6.28 -7.34
C ILE A 112 9.58 4.77 -7.49
N LEU A 113 10.40 4.08 -8.27
CA LEU A 113 10.27 2.66 -8.52
C LEU A 113 10.44 1.83 -7.25
N ASP A 114 11.44 2.15 -6.42
CA ASP A 114 11.64 1.44 -5.15
C ASP A 114 10.47 1.65 -4.20
N ALA A 115 9.97 2.87 -4.06
CA ALA A 115 8.80 3.15 -3.24
C ALA A 115 7.56 2.39 -3.74
N MET A 116 7.26 2.44 -5.05
CA MET A 116 6.09 1.79 -5.63
C MET A 116 6.17 0.27 -5.54
N ARG A 117 7.34 -0.32 -5.73
CA ARG A 117 7.59 -1.75 -5.58
C ARG A 117 7.28 -2.23 -4.16
N LEU A 118 7.74 -1.50 -3.15
CA LEU A 118 7.49 -1.83 -1.75
C LEU A 118 6.00 -1.70 -1.41
N LEU A 119 5.34 -0.62 -1.84
CA LEU A 119 3.92 -0.38 -1.59
C LEU A 119 3.01 -1.36 -2.33
N ALA A 120 3.41 -1.85 -3.50
CA ALA A 120 2.71 -2.91 -4.22
C ALA A 120 2.74 -4.23 -3.46
N ALA A 121 3.83 -4.51 -2.74
CA ALA A 121 3.96 -5.70 -1.90
C ALA A 121 3.22 -5.53 -0.56
N ASP A 122 3.41 -4.39 0.11
CA ASP A 122 2.76 -4.06 1.38
C ASP A 122 2.60 -2.54 1.53
N VAL A 123 1.35 -2.06 1.53
CA VAL A 123 1.02 -0.64 1.72
C VAL A 123 1.37 -0.10 3.12
N THR A 124 1.82 -0.96 4.03
CA THR A 124 2.26 -0.58 5.37
C THR A 124 3.77 -0.49 5.50
N ASP A 125 4.54 -0.77 4.44
CA ASP A 125 6.00 -0.77 4.47
C ASP A 125 6.54 0.63 4.77
N GLU A 126 7.21 0.77 5.90
CA GLU A 126 7.75 2.05 6.35
C GLU A 126 8.91 2.54 5.48
N ASN A 127 9.68 1.64 4.88
CA ASN A 127 10.79 2.00 4.00
C ASN A 127 10.28 2.68 2.73
N ALA A 128 9.12 2.26 2.22
CA ALA A 128 8.50 2.92 1.08
C ALA A 128 8.21 4.40 1.37
N PHE A 129 7.74 4.72 2.57
CA PHE A 129 7.48 6.10 2.97
C PHE A 129 8.75 6.90 3.26
N VAL A 130 9.85 6.23 3.63
CA VAL A 130 11.17 6.88 3.68
C VAL A 130 11.60 7.31 2.28
N HIS A 131 11.50 6.42 1.29
CA HIS A 131 11.81 6.77 -0.12
C HIS A 131 10.91 7.88 -0.66
N LEU A 132 9.62 7.88 -0.32
CA LEU A 132 8.71 8.98 -0.70
C LEU A 132 9.09 10.30 -0.03
N ALA A 133 9.58 10.27 1.21
CA ALA A 133 10.02 11.49 1.91
C ALA A 133 11.33 12.05 1.32
N GLU A 134 12.27 11.17 0.97
CA GLU A 134 13.50 11.54 0.25
C GLU A 134 13.17 12.15 -1.12
N LEU A 135 12.23 11.52 -1.85
CA LEU A 135 11.73 12.01 -3.13
C LEU A 135 11.08 13.40 -2.98
N SER A 136 10.18 13.59 -2.02
CA SER A 136 9.52 14.88 -1.79
C SER A 136 10.55 15.98 -1.50
N SER A 137 11.57 15.69 -0.68
CA SER A 137 12.61 16.65 -0.38
C SER A 137 13.47 17.01 -1.61
N ALA A 138 13.73 16.03 -2.48
CA ALA A 138 14.50 16.24 -3.70
C ALA A 138 13.71 17.02 -4.77
N LEU A 139 12.36 16.87 -4.78
CA LEU A 139 11.49 17.61 -5.71
C LEU A 139 11.26 19.06 -5.30
N GLU A 140 11.44 19.42 -4.03
CA GLU A 140 11.33 20.78 -3.52
C GLU A 140 12.57 21.66 -3.83
N GLU A 141 13.75 21.07 -4.13
CA GLU A 141 14.99 21.77 -4.50
C GLU A 141 15.03 22.17 -5.98
#